data_75acfd1c328f5e369e962e59eb069724
#
_entry.id   75acfd1c328f5e369e962e59eb069724
#
_cell.length_a   1.000
_cell.length_b   1.000
_cell.length_c   1.000
_cell.angle_alpha   90.00
_cell.angle_beta   90.00
_cell.angle_gamma   90.00
#
_symmetry.space_group_name_H-M   'P 1'
#
loop_
_entity.id
_entity.type
_entity.pdbx_description
1 polymer ?
#
loop_
_entity_poly.entity_id
_entity_poly.type
_entity_poly.pdbx_seq_one_letter_code
_entity_poly.pdbx_strand_id
1 'polypeptide(L)'
;MVVLDRQLQSKCYPDVVTCTELIDAACKESGVGQAMKLLIEMMSKGCKPNVVTYNVLIKGICNEGRLDEAIRFLKNLPSYSIQLDVISYTIILHSLCSGGKWMDAMKLLASMLRNGFSPNVVTFNTLINFLCLKGLLGKALNVLEMMPKHGCTPNFRSYNPLIEGFCNEKSADRTIEYSRIMVSRGCYLDTVTL
;
A
#
# COMPACT_ATOMS: atom_id res chain seq x y z
N MET A 1 4.68 -1.94 27.69
CA MET A 1 5.29 -0.94 28.59
C MET A 1 6.47 -1.49 29.40
N VAL A 2 6.35 -2.60 30.10
CA VAL A 2 7.42 -3.17 30.97
C VAL A 2 8.74 -3.51 30.25
N VAL A 3 8.72 -3.88 28.96
CA VAL A 3 9.92 -4.23 28.20
C VAL A 3 10.70 -2.98 27.80
N LEU A 4 10.00 -1.89 27.45
CA LEU A 4 10.60 -0.61 27.10
C LEU A 4 11.33 0.02 28.29
N ASP A 5 10.71 0.00 29.47
CA ASP A 5 11.29 0.54 30.70
C ASP A 5 12.57 -0.21 31.12
N ARG A 6 12.63 -1.55 30.91
CA ARG A 6 13.83 -2.34 31.18
C ARG A 6 14.97 -2.06 30.20
N GLN A 7 14.69 -1.87 28.92
CA GLN A 7 15.72 -1.53 27.91
C GLN A 7 16.25 -0.12 28.08
N LEU A 8 15.40 0.84 28.50
CA LEU A 8 15.78 2.21 28.76
C LEU A 8 16.65 2.39 30.02
N GLN A 9 16.50 1.50 31.03
CA GLN A 9 17.36 1.49 32.22
C GLN A 9 18.78 0.97 31.94
N SER A 10 18.98 0.20 30.87
CA SER A 10 20.28 -0.40 30.52
C SER A 10 21.19 0.47 29.65
N LYS A 11 20.88 1.75 29.40
CA LYS A 11 21.59 2.64 28.45
C LYS A 11 21.72 2.09 27.00
N CYS A 12 21.03 1.03 26.68
CA CYS A 12 20.97 0.48 25.33
C CYS A 12 19.76 1.08 24.64
N TYR A 13 19.94 2.17 23.90
CA TYR A 13 18.87 2.76 23.12
C TYR A 13 18.45 1.76 22.04
N PRO A 14 17.14 1.48 21.87
CA PRO A 14 16.68 0.60 20.82
C PRO A 14 17.07 1.18 19.46
N ASP A 15 17.50 0.31 18.55
CA ASP A 15 17.79 0.72 17.18
C ASP A 15 16.49 1.11 16.45
N VAL A 16 16.64 1.66 15.24
CA VAL A 16 15.48 2.09 14.43
C VAL A 16 14.53 0.95 14.08
N VAL A 17 15.02 -0.30 14.00
CA VAL A 17 14.20 -1.48 13.70
C VAL A 17 13.30 -1.79 14.89
N THR A 18 13.88 -1.92 16.08
CA THR A 18 13.12 -2.13 17.33
C THR A 18 12.12 -1.01 17.57
N CYS A 19 12.52 0.26 17.35
CA CYS A 19 11.63 1.42 17.42
C CYS A 19 10.42 1.27 16.49
N THR A 20 10.67 0.84 15.26
CA THR A 20 9.62 0.67 14.23
C THR A 20 8.64 -0.44 14.60
N GLU A 21 9.14 -1.57 15.12
CA GLU A 21 8.30 -2.68 15.59
C GLU A 21 7.42 -2.28 16.79
N LEU A 22 7.97 -1.52 17.72
CA LEU A 22 7.22 -1.01 18.87
C LEU A 22 6.13 -0.02 18.46
N ILE A 23 6.41 0.84 17.47
CA ILE A 23 5.42 1.76 16.90
C ILE A 23 4.33 0.98 16.15
N ASP A 24 4.67 -0.09 15.41
CA ASP A 24 3.68 -0.95 14.75
C ASP A 24 2.78 -1.65 15.76
N ALA A 25 3.35 -2.20 16.83
CA ALA A 25 2.59 -2.79 17.93
C ALA A 25 1.66 -1.76 18.59
N ALA A 26 2.17 -0.56 18.88
CA ALA A 26 1.37 0.52 19.47
C ALA A 26 0.21 0.95 18.55
N CYS A 27 0.43 1.04 17.23
CA CYS A 27 -0.63 1.30 16.26
C CYS A 27 -1.75 0.25 16.30
N LYS A 28 -1.39 -1.02 16.47
CA LYS A 28 -2.35 -2.14 16.49
C LYS A 28 -3.11 -2.25 17.81
N GLU A 29 -2.45 -2.04 18.93
CA GLU A 29 -3.00 -2.30 20.26
C GLU A 29 -3.64 -1.06 20.90
N SER A 30 -3.05 0.12 20.69
CA SER A 30 -3.40 1.35 21.41
C SER A 30 -3.78 2.51 20.50
N GLY A 31 -3.70 2.29 19.18
CA GLY A 31 -4.01 3.28 18.17
C GLY A 31 -2.89 4.27 17.85
N VAL A 32 -3.07 4.98 16.74
CA VAL A 32 -2.04 5.90 16.17
C VAL A 32 -1.66 7.02 17.11
N GLY A 33 -2.61 7.54 17.92
CA GLY A 33 -2.33 8.60 18.87
C GLY A 33 -1.26 8.21 19.90
N GLN A 34 -1.28 6.98 20.39
CA GLN A 34 -0.27 6.47 21.31
C GLN A 34 1.05 6.15 20.57
N ALA A 35 0.98 5.62 19.37
CA ALA A 35 2.15 5.37 18.52
C ALA A 35 2.91 6.68 18.21
N MET A 36 2.22 7.79 17.96
CA MET A 36 2.82 9.11 17.74
C MET A 36 3.52 9.65 19.00
N LYS A 37 2.92 9.48 20.18
CA LYS A 37 3.57 9.84 21.45
C LYS A 37 4.85 9.05 21.65
N LEU A 38 4.80 7.74 21.39
CA LEU A 38 5.96 6.86 21.48
C LEU A 38 7.06 7.26 20.50
N LEU A 39 6.72 7.63 19.26
CA LEU A 39 7.68 8.15 18.28
C LEU A 39 8.39 9.39 18.81
N ILE A 40 7.66 10.36 19.34
CA ILE A 40 8.24 11.61 19.90
C ILE A 40 9.17 11.29 21.07
N GLU A 41 8.78 10.40 21.95
CA GLU A 41 9.61 9.97 23.07
C GLU A 41 10.90 9.31 22.58
N MET A 42 10.83 8.40 21.60
CA MET A 42 12.00 7.75 21.03
C MET A 42 12.93 8.74 20.33
N MET A 43 12.38 9.73 19.60
CA MET A 43 13.17 10.80 18.99
C MET A 43 13.91 11.64 20.05
N SER A 44 13.26 11.96 21.17
CA SER A 44 13.88 12.69 22.29
C SER A 44 15.05 11.93 22.93
N LYS A 45 15.05 10.59 22.77
CA LYS A 45 16.11 9.68 23.24
C LYS A 45 17.16 9.39 22.18
N GLY A 46 17.14 10.09 21.04
CA GLY A 46 18.15 9.99 19.98
C GLY A 46 17.86 8.96 18.88
N CYS A 47 16.72 8.26 18.91
CA CYS A 47 16.30 7.43 17.80
C CYS A 47 16.00 8.31 16.57
N LYS A 48 16.52 7.90 15.41
CA LYS A 48 16.27 8.60 14.13
C LYS A 48 15.31 7.76 13.28
N PRO A 49 14.00 8.07 13.28
CA PRO A 49 13.03 7.37 12.45
C PRO A 49 13.38 7.50 10.97
N ASN A 50 13.12 6.46 10.22
CA ASN A 50 13.29 6.43 8.76
C ASN A 50 11.92 6.30 8.07
N VAL A 51 11.91 6.25 6.73
CA VAL A 51 10.69 6.11 5.93
C VAL A 51 9.86 4.89 6.33
N VAL A 52 10.48 3.79 6.75
CA VAL A 52 9.77 2.57 7.19
C VAL A 52 8.94 2.86 8.45
N THR A 53 9.51 3.56 9.44
CA THR A 53 8.80 3.98 10.65
C THR A 53 7.58 4.84 10.31
N TYR A 54 7.74 5.81 9.39
CA TYR A 54 6.65 6.67 8.95
C TYR A 54 5.61 5.92 8.12
N ASN A 55 6.01 4.93 7.32
CA ASN A 55 5.10 4.06 6.57
C ASN A 55 4.21 3.24 7.52
N VAL A 56 4.74 2.78 8.65
CA VAL A 56 3.96 2.12 9.71
C VAL A 56 2.90 3.05 10.28
N LEU A 57 3.25 4.31 10.58
CA LEU A 57 2.28 5.30 11.06
C LEU A 57 1.21 5.62 10.01
N ILE A 58 1.60 5.83 8.74
CA ILE A 58 0.65 6.06 7.64
C ILE A 58 -0.33 4.89 7.56
N LYS A 59 0.15 3.64 7.63
CA LYS A 59 -0.70 2.45 7.63
C LYS A 59 -1.65 2.43 8.83
N GLY A 60 -1.16 2.78 10.02
CA GLY A 60 -1.99 2.92 11.22
C GLY A 60 -3.11 3.94 11.04
N ILE A 61 -2.78 5.17 10.57
CA ILE A 61 -3.76 6.23 10.29
C ILE A 61 -4.81 5.76 9.27
N CYS A 62 -4.37 5.05 8.22
CA CYS A 62 -5.25 4.48 7.22
C CYS A 62 -6.20 3.42 7.81
N ASN A 63 -5.70 2.55 8.69
CA ASN A 63 -6.49 1.51 9.33
C ASN A 63 -7.57 2.09 10.26
N GLU A 64 -7.32 3.27 10.85
CA GLU A 64 -8.33 4.03 11.61
C GLU A 64 -9.35 4.77 10.71
N GLY A 65 -9.24 4.63 9.37
CA GLY A 65 -10.13 5.31 8.41
C GLY A 65 -9.84 6.80 8.22
N ARG A 66 -8.77 7.34 8.80
CA ARG A 66 -8.40 8.77 8.78
C ARG A 66 -7.62 9.13 7.50
N LEU A 67 -8.18 8.81 6.33
CA LEU A 67 -7.48 8.90 5.04
C LEU A 67 -7.00 10.32 4.69
N ASP A 68 -7.78 11.34 4.99
CA ASP A 68 -7.41 12.73 4.71
C ASP A 68 -6.20 13.17 5.55
N GLU A 69 -6.10 12.64 6.76
CA GLU A 69 -4.94 12.85 7.63
C GLU A 69 -3.72 12.10 7.12
N ALA A 70 -3.87 10.84 6.67
CA ALA A 70 -2.79 10.08 6.07
C ALA A 70 -2.20 10.79 4.85
N ILE A 71 -3.05 11.38 3.99
CA ILE A 71 -2.62 12.16 2.82
C ILE A 71 -1.87 13.44 3.24
N ARG A 72 -2.39 14.15 4.25
CA ARG A 72 -1.70 15.34 4.79
C ARG A 72 -0.36 14.97 5.41
N PHE A 73 -0.32 13.88 6.16
CA PHE A 73 0.89 13.38 6.79
C PHE A 73 1.95 13.02 5.73
N LEU A 74 1.57 12.25 4.69
CA LEU A 74 2.46 11.95 3.57
C LEU A 74 3.07 13.21 2.95
N LYS A 75 2.24 14.24 2.68
CA LYS A 75 2.69 15.49 2.05
C LYS A 75 3.67 16.29 2.91
N ASN A 76 3.59 16.14 4.22
CA ASN A 76 4.44 16.86 5.17
C ASN A 76 5.77 16.14 5.46
N LEU A 77 5.90 14.85 5.16
CA LEU A 77 7.13 14.10 5.45
C LEU A 77 8.40 14.71 4.81
N PRO A 78 8.38 15.23 3.56
CA PRO A 78 9.55 15.89 3.00
C PRO A 78 10.04 17.10 3.81
N SER A 79 9.16 17.81 4.49
CA SER A 79 9.54 18.94 5.36
C SER A 79 10.32 18.49 6.62
N TYR A 80 10.20 17.21 6.98
CA TYR A 80 11.00 16.57 8.04
C TYR A 80 12.26 15.85 7.49
N SER A 81 12.66 16.16 6.25
CA SER A 81 13.80 15.52 5.56
C SER A 81 13.64 14.01 5.37
N ILE A 82 12.41 13.52 5.36
CA ILE A 82 12.09 12.12 5.06
C ILE A 82 11.79 11.98 3.58
N GLN A 83 12.61 11.21 2.88
CA GLN A 83 12.36 10.86 1.49
C GLN A 83 11.26 9.81 1.42
N LEU A 84 10.18 10.16 0.70
CA LEU A 84 9.10 9.22 0.42
C LEU A 84 9.60 8.09 -0.48
N ASP A 85 8.90 6.97 -0.44
CA ASP A 85 9.11 5.85 -1.34
C ASP A 85 7.80 5.38 -1.99
N VAL A 86 7.91 4.43 -2.91
CA VAL A 86 6.76 3.82 -3.59
C VAL A 86 5.81 3.17 -2.59
N ILE A 87 6.34 2.65 -1.47
CA ILE A 87 5.54 2.00 -0.43
C ILE A 87 4.64 3.01 0.27
N SER A 88 5.15 4.22 0.58
CA SER A 88 4.38 5.32 1.18
C SER A 88 3.11 5.64 0.38
N TYR A 89 3.26 5.77 -0.94
CA TYR A 89 2.12 6.01 -1.85
C TYR A 89 1.19 4.80 -1.96
N THR A 90 1.75 3.59 -2.05
CA THR A 90 0.97 2.35 -2.22
C THR A 90 0.08 2.05 -1.02
N ILE A 91 0.54 2.34 0.21
CA ILE A 91 -0.27 2.17 1.43
C ILE A 91 -1.54 3.04 1.36
N ILE A 92 -1.39 4.33 1.00
CA ILE A 92 -2.54 5.24 0.92
C ILE A 92 -3.43 4.89 -0.27
N LEU A 93 -2.85 4.52 -1.43
CA LEU A 93 -3.61 4.05 -2.59
C LEU A 93 -4.49 2.84 -2.22
N HIS A 94 -3.92 1.85 -1.54
CA HIS A 94 -4.67 0.68 -1.08
C HIS A 94 -5.84 1.09 -0.18
N SER A 95 -5.60 1.99 0.76
CA SER A 95 -6.64 2.43 1.71
C SER A 95 -7.72 3.28 1.05
N LEU A 96 -7.38 4.13 0.09
CA LEU A 96 -8.34 4.88 -0.73
C LEU A 96 -9.21 3.93 -1.57
N CYS A 97 -8.59 2.91 -2.17
CA CYS A 97 -9.29 1.88 -2.91
C CYS A 97 -10.25 1.10 -2.00
N SER A 98 -9.79 0.62 -0.86
CA SER A 98 -10.62 -0.11 0.10
C SER A 98 -11.79 0.74 0.62
N GLY A 99 -11.58 2.05 0.81
CA GLY A 99 -12.60 3.02 1.18
C GLY A 99 -13.50 3.48 0.03
N GLY A 100 -13.34 2.95 -1.18
CA GLY A 100 -14.16 3.32 -2.36
C GLY A 100 -13.86 4.69 -2.95
N LYS A 101 -12.80 5.37 -2.51
CA LYS A 101 -12.44 6.74 -2.94
C LYS A 101 -11.59 6.71 -4.23
N TRP A 102 -12.16 6.19 -5.32
CA TRP A 102 -11.49 6.02 -6.61
C TRP A 102 -10.85 7.29 -7.15
N MET A 103 -11.60 8.40 -7.16
CA MET A 103 -11.10 9.67 -7.71
C MET A 103 -9.86 10.17 -6.95
N ASP A 104 -9.82 9.97 -5.64
CA ASP A 104 -8.69 10.38 -4.82
C ASP A 104 -7.50 9.44 -5.00
N ALA A 105 -7.75 8.14 -5.20
CA ALA A 105 -6.72 7.17 -5.56
C ALA A 105 -6.05 7.55 -6.90
N MET A 106 -6.82 7.93 -7.93
CA MET A 106 -6.28 8.39 -9.21
C MET A 106 -5.50 9.70 -9.11
N LYS A 107 -5.97 10.66 -8.29
CA LYS A 107 -5.22 11.90 -8.01
C LYS A 107 -3.90 11.61 -7.32
N LEU A 108 -3.89 10.66 -6.37
CA LEU A 108 -2.69 10.25 -5.66
C LEU A 108 -1.69 9.54 -6.60
N LEU A 109 -2.17 8.65 -7.48
CA LEU A 109 -1.35 8.01 -8.50
C LEU A 109 -0.70 9.05 -9.42
N ALA A 110 -1.48 10.02 -9.90
CA ALA A 110 -0.97 11.11 -10.71
C ALA A 110 0.07 11.97 -9.97
N SER A 111 -0.11 12.19 -8.65
CA SER A 111 0.86 12.88 -7.81
C SER A 111 2.15 12.07 -7.64
N MET A 112 2.03 10.75 -7.44
CA MET A 112 3.15 9.82 -7.38
C MET A 112 4.03 9.92 -8.63
N LEU A 113 3.40 9.83 -9.82
CA LEU A 113 4.10 9.95 -11.11
C LEU A 113 4.77 11.31 -11.30
N ARG A 114 4.06 12.43 -10.98
CA ARG A 114 4.63 13.77 -11.06
C ARG A 114 5.83 13.98 -10.15
N ASN A 115 5.87 13.31 -9.02
CA ASN A 115 6.98 13.36 -8.08
C ASN A 115 8.12 12.38 -8.44
N GLY A 116 8.07 11.75 -9.62
CA GLY A 116 9.12 10.87 -10.12
C GLY A 116 9.09 9.44 -9.55
N PHE A 117 8.05 9.07 -8.81
CA PHE A 117 7.91 7.70 -8.30
C PHE A 117 7.19 6.82 -9.32
N SER A 118 7.87 5.78 -9.81
CA SER A 118 7.25 4.79 -10.69
C SER A 118 6.42 3.80 -9.87
N PRO A 119 5.12 3.62 -10.21
CA PRO A 119 4.31 2.57 -9.61
C PRO A 119 4.94 1.20 -9.82
N ASN A 120 4.82 0.32 -8.85
CA ASN A 120 5.28 -1.06 -8.96
C ASN A 120 4.09 -2.02 -9.20
N VAL A 121 4.40 -3.31 -9.37
CA VAL A 121 3.38 -4.37 -9.60
C VAL A 121 2.32 -4.38 -8.48
N VAL A 122 2.71 -4.13 -7.23
CA VAL A 122 1.76 -4.08 -6.09
C VAL A 122 0.80 -2.91 -6.23
N THR A 123 1.30 -1.73 -6.61
CA THR A 123 0.49 -0.53 -6.87
C THR A 123 -0.58 -0.81 -7.94
N PHE A 124 -0.16 -1.36 -9.08
CA PHE A 124 -1.07 -1.69 -10.18
C PHE A 124 -2.09 -2.77 -9.80
N ASN A 125 -1.65 -3.85 -9.15
CA ASN A 125 -2.53 -4.93 -8.71
C ASN A 125 -3.59 -4.43 -7.72
N THR A 126 -3.24 -3.50 -6.82
CA THR A 126 -4.21 -2.86 -5.92
C THR A 126 -5.32 -2.14 -6.69
N LEU A 127 -4.95 -1.38 -7.74
CA LEU A 127 -5.90 -0.66 -8.57
C LEU A 127 -6.79 -1.61 -9.40
N ILE A 128 -6.19 -2.63 -10.02
CA ILE A 128 -6.90 -3.63 -10.81
C ILE A 128 -7.94 -4.34 -9.94
N ASN A 129 -7.50 -4.88 -8.80
CA ASN A 129 -8.39 -5.59 -7.88
C ASN A 129 -9.58 -4.72 -7.43
N PHE A 130 -9.32 -3.49 -7.02
CA PHE A 130 -10.37 -2.56 -6.64
C PHE A 130 -11.37 -2.30 -7.79
N LEU A 131 -10.88 -2.07 -9.01
CA LEU A 131 -11.73 -1.80 -10.16
C LEU A 131 -12.60 -3.01 -10.52
N CYS A 132 -12.03 -4.22 -10.45
CA CYS A 132 -12.77 -5.47 -10.65
C CYS A 132 -13.87 -5.66 -9.61
N LEU A 133 -13.57 -5.43 -8.31
CA LEU A 133 -14.55 -5.49 -7.23
C LEU A 133 -15.71 -4.48 -7.39
N LYS A 134 -15.49 -3.38 -8.13
CA LYS A 134 -16.52 -2.38 -8.45
C LYS A 134 -17.20 -2.62 -9.80
N GLY A 135 -16.92 -3.74 -10.48
CA GLY A 135 -17.46 -4.02 -11.82
C GLY A 135 -16.93 -3.10 -12.91
N LEU A 136 -15.85 -2.35 -12.66
CA LEU A 136 -15.27 -1.41 -13.62
C LEU A 136 -14.19 -2.09 -14.48
N LEU A 137 -14.54 -3.25 -15.08
CA LEU A 137 -13.58 -4.13 -15.77
C LEU A 137 -12.85 -3.43 -16.92
N GLY A 138 -13.54 -2.57 -17.69
CA GLY A 138 -12.90 -1.79 -18.76
C GLY A 138 -11.79 -0.87 -18.24
N LYS A 139 -11.98 -0.25 -17.06
CA LYS A 139 -10.94 0.56 -16.43
C LYS A 139 -9.80 -0.30 -15.88
N ALA A 140 -10.13 -1.48 -15.35
CA ALA A 140 -9.13 -2.43 -14.87
C ALA A 140 -8.22 -2.92 -16.00
N LEU A 141 -8.77 -3.18 -17.20
CA LEU A 141 -7.99 -3.51 -18.40
C LEU A 141 -7.03 -2.39 -18.79
N ASN A 142 -7.50 -1.13 -18.79
CA ASN A 142 -6.62 0.01 -19.09
C ASN A 142 -5.44 0.08 -18.11
N VAL A 143 -5.68 -0.21 -16.82
CA VAL A 143 -4.62 -0.26 -15.80
C VAL A 143 -3.66 -1.42 -16.07
N LEU A 144 -4.15 -2.60 -16.47
CA LEU A 144 -3.32 -3.75 -16.85
C LEU A 144 -2.40 -3.41 -18.01
N GLU A 145 -2.92 -2.72 -19.05
CA GLU A 145 -2.15 -2.27 -20.22
C GLU A 145 -1.11 -1.18 -19.90
N MET A 146 -1.31 -0.43 -18.84
CA MET A 146 -0.32 0.54 -18.37
C MET A 146 0.90 -0.12 -17.72
N MET A 147 0.78 -1.30 -17.14
CA MET A 147 1.86 -1.95 -16.40
C MET A 147 3.17 -2.08 -17.20
N PRO A 148 3.18 -2.62 -18.44
CA PRO A 148 4.40 -2.71 -19.23
C PRO A 148 5.03 -1.35 -19.56
N LYS A 149 4.22 -0.30 -19.75
CA LYS A 149 4.69 1.07 -20.02
C LYS A 149 5.49 1.66 -18.85
N HIS A 150 5.26 1.14 -17.65
CA HIS A 150 5.98 1.52 -16.43
C HIS A 150 6.99 0.45 -15.96
N GLY A 151 7.38 -0.47 -16.86
CA GLY A 151 8.37 -1.51 -16.55
C GLY A 151 7.86 -2.60 -15.62
N CYS A 152 6.54 -2.72 -15.45
CA CYS A 152 5.92 -3.74 -14.62
C CYS A 152 5.38 -4.89 -15.46
N THR A 153 5.80 -6.12 -15.18
CA THR A 153 5.25 -7.32 -15.83
C THR A 153 4.00 -7.79 -15.06
N PRO A 154 2.82 -7.85 -15.72
CA PRO A 154 1.64 -8.43 -15.10
C PRO A 154 1.88 -9.88 -14.67
N ASN A 155 1.32 -10.26 -13.54
CA ASN A 155 1.42 -11.60 -12.97
C ASN A 155 0.01 -12.17 -12.67
N PHE A 156 -0.07 -13.37 -12.09
CA PHE A 156 -1.35 -14.00 -11.76
C PHE A 156 -2.26 -13.10 -10.91
N ARG A 157 -1.70 -12.30 -10.00
CA ARG A 157 -2.47 -11.33 -9.18
C ARG A 157 -3.03 -10.17 -9.99
N SER A 158 -2.48 -9.91 -11.18
CA SER A 158 -3.02 -8.91 -12.13
C SER A 158 -4.19 -9.47 -12.94
N TYR A 159 -4.14 -10.76 -13.31
CA TYR A 159 -5.14 -11.39 -14.18
C TYR A 159 -6.32 -11.99 -13.41
N ASN A 160 -6.09 -12.64 -12.25
CA ASN A 160 -7.14 -13.32 -11.49
C ASN A 160 -8.37 -12.46 -11.21
N PRO A 161 -8.23 -11.21 -10.70
CA PRO A 161 -9.40 -10.36 -10.45
C PRO A 161 -10.20 -10.03 -11.72
N LEU A 162 -9.52 -9.91 -12.87
CA LEU A 162 -10.17 -9.66 -14.16
C LEU A 162 -10.93 -10.89 -14.65
N ILE A 163 -10.33 -12.07 -14.57
CA ILE A 163 -10.93 -13.33 -14.95
C ILE A 163 -12.18 -13.58 -14.09
N GLU A 164 -12.07 -13.42 -12.77
CA GLU A 164 -13.19 -13.51 -11.84
C GLU A 164 -14.30 -12.50 -12.18
N GLY A 165 -13.92 -11.26 -12.47
CA GLY A 165 -14.87 -10.22 -12.88
C GLY A 165 -15.61 -10.58 -14.17
N PHE A 166 -14.94 -11.11 -15.19
CA PHE A 166 -15.58 -11.57 -16.43
C PHE A 166 -16.46 -12.79 -16.22
N CYS A 167 -16.08 -13.73 -15.34
CA CYS A 167 -16.95 -14.84 -14.95
C CYS A 167 -18.25 -14.32 -14.32
N ASN A 168 -18.17 -13.35 -13.43
CA ASN A 168 -19.33 -12.76 -12.77
C ASN A 168 -20.24 -12.00 -13.74
N GLU A 169 -19.68 -11.37 -14.78
CA GLU A 169 -20.45 -10.75 -15.88
C GLU A 169 -21.01 -11.80 -16.88
N LYS A 170 -20.75 -13.10 -16.67
CA LYS A 170 -21.12 -14.19 -17.58
C LYS A 170 -20.54 -14.01 -19.00
N SER A 171 -19.40 -13.37 -19.11
CA SER A 171 -18.69 -13.13 -20.37
C SER A 171 -17.68 -14.23 -20.64
N ALA A 172 -18.16 -15.41 -21.07
CA ALA A 172 -17.33 -16.59 -21.31
C ALA A 172 -16.17 -16.32 -22.28
N ASP A 173 -16.43 -15.59 -23.36
CA ASP A 173 -15.40 -15.27 -24.37
C ASP A 173 -14.23 -14.51 -23.78
N ARG A 174 -14.50 -13.47 -23.00
CA ARG A 174 -13.46 -12.68 -22.33
C ARG A 174 -12.73 -13.46 -21.24
N THR A 175 -13.45 -14.28 -20.50
CA THR A 175 -12.85 -15.17 -19.50
C THR A 175 -11.82 -16.08 -20.15
N ILE A 176 -12.18 -16.75 -21.26
CA ILE A 176 -11.30 -17.65 -22.01
C ILE A 176 -10.13 -16.88 -22.62
N GLU A 177 -10.38 -15.71 -23.23
CA GLU A 177 -9.36 -14.87 -23.84
C GLU A 177 -8.27 -14.49 -22.81
N TYR A 178 -8.67 -13.91 -21.68
CA TYR A 178 -7.71 -13.44 -20.66
C TYR A 178 -7.03 -14.59 -19.91
N SER A 179 -7.68 -15.73 -19.75
CA SER A 179 -7.03 -16.93 -19.24
C SER A 179 -5.93 -17.44 -20.19
N ARG A 180 -6.17 -17.44 -21.50
CA ARG A 180 -5.16 -17.81 -22.51
C ARG A 180 -3.99 -16.81 -22.53
N ILE A 181 -4.27 -15.50 -22.46
CA ILE A 181 -3.23 -14.46 -22.40
C ILE A 181 -2.38 -14.65 -21.14
N MET A 182 -2.99 -14.92 -20.00
CA MET A 182 -2.30 -15.19 -18.74
C MET A 182 -1.33 -16.37 -18.88
N VAL A 183 -1.81 -17.51 -19.39
CA VAL A 183 -0.99 -18.72 -19.59
C VAL A 183 0.13 -18.48 -20.61
N SER A 184 -0.15 -17.79 -21.72
CA SER A 184 0.86 -17.46 -22.74
C SER A 184 1.99 -16.59 -22.22
N ARG A 185 1.75 -15.83 -21.15
CA ARG A 185 2.74 -15.01 -20.45
C ARG A 185 3.43 -15.74 -19.30
N GLY A 186 3.26 -17.07 -19.20
CA GLY A 186 3.88 -17.89 -18.16
C GLY A 186 3.27 -17.74 -16.77
N CYS A 187 2.08 -17.12 -16.68
CA CYS A 187 1.34 -17.04 -15.42
C CYS A 187 0.39 -18.24 -15.35
N TYR A 188 0.57 -19.11 -14.36
CA TYR A 188 -0.33 -20.24 -14.15
C TYR A 188 -1.54 -19.81 -13.31
N LEU A 189 -2.70 -20.42 -13.61
CA LEU A 189 -3.90 -20.27 -12.79
C LEU A 189 -3.60 -20.85 -11.40
N ASP A 190 -3.88 -20.08 -10.38
CA ASP A 190 -3.84 -20.58 -9.00
C ASP A 190 -5.08 -21.45 -8.76
N THR A 191 -4.95 -22.46 -7.87
CA THR A 191 -6.04 -23.39 -7.53
C THR A 191 -7.31 -22.73 -7.00
N VAL A 192 -7.24 -21.45 -6.70
CA VAL A 192 -8.38 -20.62 -6.26
C VAL A 192 -9.22 -20.10 -7.43
N THR A 193 -8.72 -20.19 -8.67
CA THR A 193 -9.38 -19.62 -9.87
C THR A 193 -10.14 -20.69 -10.68
N LEU A 194 -10.13 -21.94 -10.23
CA LEU A 194 -10.92 -23.06 -10.75
C LEU A 194 -12.15 -23.30 -9.87
#